data_7e6e595857ac6a75cd10dd00c3c650da
#
_entry.id   7e6e595857ac6a75cd10dd00c3c650da
#
_cell.length_a   1.000
_cell.length_b   1.000
_cell.length_c   1.000
_cell.angle_alpha   90.00
_cell.angle_beta   90.00
_cell.angle_gamma   90.00
#
_symmetry.space_group_name_H-M   'P 1'
#
loop_
_entity.id
_entity.type
_entity.pdbx_description
1 polymer ?
#
loop_
_entity_poly.entity_id
_entity_poly.type
_entity_poly.pdbx_seq_one_letter_code
_entity_poly.pdbx_strand_id
1 'polypeptide(L)'
;MMITSGIKAQYTMGTTGMMNIPTAEMQQTGTFMIGGNYLPEELNPFKYNSGNYFVNITFFSFLELNYRCILLKSDYMAKKPKFNQQDRSLSVRLRPLKEGKYWPAIVIGSNDPFKDKGYNYFASVYGVATKSFMIGEHRLAATAGYYYPLSKNKYTLQDGIFGGLSYTPSFCKPLSIMAEY
;
A
#
# COMPACT_ATOMS: atom_id res chain seq x y z
N MET A 1 -23.60 20.10 6.40
CA MET A 1 -22.23 19.68 6.75
C MET A 1 -21.71 18.80 5.64
N MET A 2 -21.00 19.38 4.66
CA MET A 2 -20.41 18.59 3.56
C MET A 2 -19.21 17.83 4.12
N ILE A 3 -19.33 16.51 4.23
CA ILE A 3 -18.19 15.64 4.52
C ILE A 3 -17.44 15.48 3.21
N THR A 4 -16.44 16.33 2.98
CA THR A 4 -15.43 16.06 1.95
C THR A 4 -14.54 14.96 2.49
N SER A 5 -14.95 13.71 2.31
CA SER A 5 -14.06 12.57 2.49
C SER A 5 -12.99 12.65 1.38
N GLY A 6 -11.87 13.27 1.66
CA GLY A 6 -10.71 13.19 0.79
C GLY A 6 -10.33 11.71 0.69
N ILE A 7 -10.51 11.12 -0.50
CA ILE A 7 -10.00 9.78 -0.80
C ILE A 7 -8.49 9.88 -0.67
N LYS A 8 -7.91 9.16 0.29
CA LYS A 8 -6.46 9.08 0.44
C LYS A 8 -5.89 8.17 -0.62
N ALA A 9 -4.66 8.47 -1.05
CA ALA A 9 -3.96 7.66 -2.03
C ALA A 9 -3.88 6.19 -1.57
N GLN A 10 -3.96 5.29 -2.53
CA GLN A 10 -3.82 3.87 -2.31
C GLN A 10 -2.50 3.36 -2.83
N TYR A 11 -1.84 2.64 -1.97
CA TYR A 11 -0.68 1.84 -2.24
C TYR A 11 -1.03 0.72 -3.25
N THR A 12 -0.11 0.34 -4.12
CA THR A 12 -0.32 -0.72 -5.13
C THR A 12 -0.76 -2.06 -4.54
N MET A 13 -0.49 -2.30 -3.26
CA MET A 13 -0.98 -3.47 -2.52
C MET A 13 -2.45 -3.37 -2.09
N GLY A 14 -3.13 -2.23 -2.32
CA GLY A 14 -4.54 -2.01 -2.01
C GLY A 14 -4.80 -1.42 -0.62
N THR A 15 -3.79 -1.20 0.20
CA THR A 15 -3.91 -0.51 1.49
C THR A 15 -3.66 0.99 1.35
N THR A 16 -3.98 1.75 2.40
CA THR A 16 -3.69 3.19 2.42
C THR A 16 -2.18 3.44 2.37
N GLY A 17 -1.74 4.29 1.44
CA GLY A 17 -0.32 4.58 1.26
C GLY A 17 -0.05 5.57 0.14
N MET A 18 1.20 5.70 -0.26
CA MET A 18 1.63 6.34 -1.50
C MET A 18 1.43 5.36 -2.67
N MET A 19 2.23 5.44 -3.72
CA MET A 19 2.09 4.53 -4.85
C MET A 19 2.65 3.13 -4.54
N ASN A 20 3.88 3.04 -4.02
CA ASN A 20 4.59 1.77 -3.80
C ASN A 20 4.98 1.51 -2.34
N ILE A 21 4.71 2.43 -1.42
CA ILE A 21 4.98 2.27 0.01
C ILE A 21 3.76 2.59 0.86
N PRO A 22 3.57 1.88 2.00
CA PRO A 22 2.53 2.21 2.96
C PRO A 22 2.86 3.51 3.71
N THR A 23 1.83 4.21 4.14
CA THR A 23 1.95 5.34 5.09
C THR A 23 1.29 4.98 6.41
N ALA A 24 1.51 5.78 7.45
CA ALA A 24 0.78 5.60 8.72
C ALA A 24 -0.61 6.28 8.70
N GLU A 25 -1.04 6.77 7.57
CA GLU A 25 -2.40 7.25 7.38
C GLU A 25 -3.39 6.08 7.29
N MET A 26 -4.64 6.33 7.70
CA MET A 26 -5.75 5.38 7.62
C MET A 26 -6.94 6.07 6.99
N GLN A 27 -7.79 5.32 6.32
CA GLN A 27 -9.09 5.80 5.88
C GLN A 27 -10.02 6.06 7.07
N GLN A 28 -11.14 6.71 6.83
CA GLN A 28 -12.16 6.90 7.86
C GLN A 28 -12.78 5.56 8.26
N THR A 29 -13.22 5.49 9.51
CA THR A 29 -13.97 4.34 10.02
C THR A 29 -15.19 4.03 9.14
N GLY A 30 -15.38 2.76 8.80
CA GLY A 30 -16.48 2.31 7.95
C GLY A 30 -16.23 2.53 6.45
N THR A 31 -15.01 2.90 6.04
CA THR A 31 -14.68 3.04 4.61
C THR A 31 -14.51 1.66 3.99
N PHE A 32 -15.24 1.44 2.90
CA PHE A 32 -15.09 0.29 2.03
C PHE A 32 -14.62 0.77 0.66
N MET A 33 -13.57 0.18 0.13
CA MET A 33 -13.00 0.53 -1.17
C MET A 33 -12.77 -0.71 -2.01
N ILE A 34 -13.10 -0.59 -3.28
CA ILE A 34 -12.74 -1.55 -4.32
C ILE A 34 -11.90 -0.80 -5.34
N GLY A 35 -10.82 -1.42 -5.78
CA GLY A 35 -9.98 -0.83 -6.79
C GLY A 35 -9.16 -1.86 -7.53
N GLY A 36 -8.42 -1.37 -8.50
CA GLY A 36 -7.49 -2.16 -9.27
C GLY A 36 -6.51 -1.29 -10.03
N ASN A 37 -5.38 -1.88 -10.36
CA ASN A 37 -4.39 -1.27 -11.24
C ASN A 37 -3.87 -2.30 -12.23
N TYR A 38 -3.37 -1.81 -13.34
CA TYR A 38 -2.70 -2.60 -14.35
C TYR A 38 -1.23 -2.17 -14.40
N LEU A 39 -0.34 -3.14 -14.33
CA LEU A 39 1.09 -2.94 -14.42
C LEU A 39 1.58 -3.65 -15.69
N PRO A 40 2.00 -2.91 -16.72
CA PRO A 40 2.56 -3.49 -17.93
C PRO A 40 3.90 -4.16 -17.65
N GLU A 41 4.30 -5.09 -18.51
CA GLU A 41 5.52 -5.89 -18.33
C GLU A 41 6.79 -5.07 -18.24
N GLU A 42 6.84 -3.92 -18.91
CA GLU A 42 7.99 -3.02 -18.90
C GLU A 42 8.25 -2.43 -17.51
N LEU A 43 7.19 -2.22 -16.73
CA LEU A 43 7.25 -1.66 -15.37
C LEU A 43 7.19 -2.75 -14.30
N ASN A 44 6.89 -3.99 -14.69
CA ASN A 44 6.77 -5.08 -13.75
C ASN A 44 8.15 -5.76 -13.54
N PRO A 45 8.62 -5.87 -12.27
CA PRO A 45 9.90 -6.54 -11.99
C PRO A 45 9.93 -8.01 -12.44
N PHE A 46 8.78 -8.64 -12.59
CA PHE A 46 8.67 -10.03 -13.06
C PHE A 46 8.53 -10.16 -14.59
N LYS A 47 8.51 -9.05 -15.32
CA LYS A 47 8.39 -9.02 -16.79
C LYS A 47 7.12 -9.72 -17.33
N TYR A 48 6.00 -9.52 -16.64
CA TYR A 48 4.67 -9.95 -17.07
C TYR A 48 3.65 -8.84 -16.92
N ASN A 49 2.72 -8.74 -17.86
CA ASN A 49 1.55 -7.90 -17.67
C ASN A 49 0.72 -8.40 -16.49
N SER A 50 0.42 -7.54 -15.53
CA SER A 50 -0.35 -7.92 -14.36
C SER A 50 -1.51 -6.99 -14.08
N GLY A 51 -2.63 -7.56 -13.68
CA GLY A 51 -3.76 -6.84 -13.10
C GLY A 51 -3.82 -7.11 -11.61
N ASN A 52 -3.92 -6.07 -10.81
CA ASN A 52 -4.08 -6.14 -9.38
C ASN A 52 -5.47 -5.63 -9.02
N TYR A 53 -6.25 -6.43 -8.32
CA TYR A 53 -7.60 -6.11 -7.84
C TYR A 53 -7.63 -6.27 -6.33
N PHE A 54 -8.25 -5.32 -5.64
CA PHE A 54 -8.29 -5.34 -4.19
C PHE A 54 -9.62 -4.86 -3.64
N VAL A 55 -9.91 -5.32 -2.44
CA VAL A 55 -10.98 -4.85 -1.57
C VAL A 55 -10.34 -4.45 -0.25
N ASN A 56 -10.58 -3.22 0.17
CA ASN A 56 -10.04 -2.67 1.41
C ASN A 56 -11.20 -2.23 2.30
N ILE A 57 -11.10 -2.56 3.58
CA ILE A 57 -12.08 -2.21 4.60
C ILE A 57 -11.36 -1.62 5.81
N THR A 58 -11.76 -0.42 6.19
CA THR A 58 -11.33 0.21 7.44
C THR A 58 -12.46 0.09 8.46
N PHE A 59 -12.42 -0.92 9.31
CA PHE A 59 -13.46 -1.17 10.30
C PHE A 59 -13.48 -0.09 11.38
N PHE A 60 -12.31 0.24 11.93
CA PHE A 60 -12.11 1.25 12.94
C PHE A 60 -11.00 2.18 12.53
N SER A 61 -10.88 3.34 13.14
CA SER A 61 -9.81 4.29 12.84
C SER A 61 -8.39 3.74 13.08
N PHE A 62 -8.27 2.55 13.66
CA PHE A 62 -7.02 1.87 13.98
C PHE A 62 -6.84 0.52 13.27
N LEU A 63 -7.86 0.00 12.55
CA LEU A 63 -7.81 -1.32 11.91
C LEU A 63 -8.23 -1.23 10.44
N GLU A 64 -7.34 -1.58 9.55
CA GLU A 64 -7.58 -1.70 8.11
C GLU A 64 -7.23 -3.12 7.66
N LEU A 65 -8.14 -3.73 6.91
CA LEU A 65 -7.98 -5.04 6.29
C LEU A 65 -8.06 -4.89 4.78
N ASN A 66 -7.21 -5.58 4.06
CA ASN A 66 -7.22 -5.59 2.61
C ASN A 66 -7.04 -7.00 2.07
N TYR A 67 -7.89 -7.36 1.12
CA TYR A 67 -7.74 -8.56 0.32
C TYR A 67 -7.36 -8.16 -1.11
N ARG A 68 -6.33 -8.79 -1.64
CA ARG A 68 -5.79 -8.52 -2.96
C ARG A 68 -5.72 -9.80 -3.78
N CYS A 69 -6.01 -9.68 -5.07
CA CYS A 69 -5.83 -10.72 -6.08
C CYS A 69 -5.00 -10.15 -7.23
N ILE A 70 -3.90 -10.80 -7.57
CA ILE A 70 -3.06 -10.46 -8.73
C ILE A 70 -3.28 -11.51 -9.82
N LEU A 71 -3.58 -11.03 -11.02
CA LEU A 71 -3.65 -11.83 -12.23
C LEU A 71 -2.43 -11.52 -13.09
N LEU A 72 -1.59 -12.53 -13.32
CA LEU A 72 -0.44 -12.42 -14.20
C LEU A 72 -0.78 -12.98 -15.57
N LYS A 73 -0.51 -12.22 -16.63
CA LYS A 73 -0.63 -12.68 -17.98
C LYS A 73 0.69 -13.34 -18.40
N SER A 74 0.74 -14.66 -18.36
CA SER A 74 1.92 -15.42 -18.73
C SER A 74 1.60 -16.56 -19.69
N ASP A 75 2.60 -17.01 -20.44
CA ASP A 75 2.56 -18.20 -21.29
C ASP A 75 2.92 -19.48 -20.53
N TYR A 76 3.21 -19.40 -19.24
CA TYR A 76 3.50 -20.53 -18.38
C TYR A 76 2.32 -21.52 -18.41
N MET A 77 2.56 -22.73 -18.84
CA MET A 77 1.57 -23.80 -19.06
C MET A 77 0.52 -23.54 -20.17
N ALA A 78 0.70 -22.56 -21.05
CA ALA A 78 -0.23 -22.32 -22.14
C ALA A 78 0.50 -21.94 -23.44
N LYS A 79 -0.04 -22.41 -24.60
CA LYS A 79 0.50 -22.04 -25.92
C LYS A 79 0.31 -20.54 -26.27
N LYS A 80 -0.51 -19.83 -25.54
CA LYS A 80 -0.74 -18.37 -25.70
C LYS A 80 -0.79 -17.70 -24.33
N PRO A 81 -0.31 -16.47 -24.18
CA PRO A 81 -0.38 -15.75 -22.92
C PRO A 81 -1.81 -15.62 -22.42
N LYS A 82 -2.07 -16.11 -21.22
CA LYS A 82 -3.35 -16.01 -20.50
C LYS A 82 -3.12 -15.50 -19.09
N PHE A 83 -4.15 -14.94 -18.48
CA PHE A 83 -4.14 -14.67 -17.04
C PHE A 83 -4.31 -15.99 -16.26
N ASN A 84 -3.23 -16.75 -16.14
CA ASN A 84 -3.25 -18.11 -15.61
C ASN A 84 -2.86 -18.19 -14.14
N GLN A 85 -2.07 -17.26 -13.65
CA GLN A 85 -1.53 -17.30 -12.31
C GLN A 85 -2.21 -16.24 -11.44
N GLN A 86 -2.76 -16.70 -10.31
CA GLN A 86 -3.39 -15.85 -9.32
C GLN A 86 -2.55 -15.87 -8.06
N ASP A 87 -2.09 -14.72 -7.63
CA ASP A 87 -1.58 -14.51 -6.29
C ASP A 87 -2.68 -13.86 -5.45
N ARG A 88 -2.98 -14.43 -4.29
CA ARG A 88 -3.99 -13.93 -3.35
C ARG A 88 -3.31 -13.60 -2.05
N SER A 89 -3.53 -12.41 -1.55
CA SER A 89 -2.94 -11.98 -0.30
C SER A 89 -3.90 -11.22 0.58
N LEU A 90 -3.71 -11.35 1.88
CA LEU A 90 -4.38 -10.58 2.89
C LEU A 90 -3.37 -9.60 3.51
N SER A 91 -3.76 -8.35 3.68
CA SER A 91 -2.97 -7.38 4.43
C SER A 91 -3.76 -6.90 5.63
N VAL A 92 -3.08 -6.78 6.75
CA VAL A 92 -3.64 -6.28 8.01
C VAL A 92 -2.81 -5.10 8.48
N ARG A 93 -3.46 -4.03 8.90
CA ARG A 93 -2.79 -2.83 9.42
C ARG A 93 -3.45 -2.38 10.71
N LEU A 94 -2.62 -2.12 11.69
CA LEU A 94 -3.00 -1.59 13.00
C LEU A 94 -2.30 -0.26 13.22
N ARG A 95 -3.05 0.76 13.63
CA ARG A 95 -2.53 2.08 13.99
C ARG A 95 -2.58 2.28 15.51
N PRO A 96 -1.55 1.87 16.26
CA PRO A 96 -1.49 2.06 17.70
C PRO A 96 -1.39 3.53 18.11
N LEU A 97 -0.81 4.38 17.26
CA LEU A 97 -0.65 5.80 17.56
C LEU A 97 -1.17 6.66 16.39
N LYS A 98 -2.17 7.50 16.69
CA LYS A 98 -2.68 8.52 15.78
C LYS A 98 -1.75 9.73 15.79
N GLU A 99 -1.60 10.40 14.64
CA GLU A 99 -0.81 11.63 14.55
C GLU A 99 -1.31 12.69 15.54
N GLY A 100 -0.37 13.27 16.28
CA GLY A 100 -0.60 14.40 17.18
C GLY A 100 0.20 15.62 16.77
N LYS A 101 0.13 16.69 17.55
CA LYS A 101 0.85 17.95 17.26
C LYS A 101 2.36 17.71 17.15
N TYR A 102 2.93 16.91 18.04
CA TYR A 102 4.38 16.73 18.18
C TYR A 102 4.90 15.36 17.75
N TRP A 103 4.03 14.37 17.61
CA TRP A 103 4.40 13.00 17.26
C TRP A 103 3.76 12.53 15.97
N PRO A 104 4.41 11.61 15.23
CA PRO A 104 3.86 11.04 14.01
C PRO A 104 2.74 10.06 14.32
N ALA A 105 1.93 9.73 13.31
CA ALA A 105 1.16 8.51 13.32
C ALA A 105 2.11 7.32 13.19
N ILE A 106 1.76 6.20 13.83
CA ILE A 106 2.50 4.94 13.72
C ILE A 106 1.52 3.85 13.30
N VAL A 107 1.91 3.07 12.30
CA VAL A 107 1.20 1.87 11.86
C VAL A 107 2.16 0.69 11.88
N ILE A 108 1.65 -0.44 12.36
CA ILE A 108 2.25 -1.75 12.20
C ILE A 108 1.36 -2.52 11.23
N GLY A 109 1.94 -3.06 10.18
CA GLY A 109 1.20 -3.80 9.18
C GLY A 109 1.88 -5.10 8.81
N SER A 110 1.11 -5.99 8.21
CA SER A 110 1.63 -7.20 7.61
C SER A 110 0.98 -7.40 6.26
N ASN A 111 1.81 -7.68 5.27
CA ASN A 111 1.38 -8.12 3.97
C ASN A 111 1.57 -9.63 3.93
N ASP A 112 0.50 -10.33 3.59
CA ASP A 112 0.48 -11.77 3.43
C ASP A 112 1.02 -12.56 4.66
N PRO A 113 0.44 -12.35 5.85
CA PRO A 113 0.93 -12.96 7.10
C PRO A 113 0.79 -14.49 7.12
N PHE A 114 -0.08 -15.05 6.28
CA PHE A 114 -0.30 -16.48 6.18
C PHE A 114 0.67 -17.08 5.18
N LYS A 115 1.86 -17.39 5.67
CA LYS A 115 2.96 -17.96 4.94
C LYS A 115 2.55 -19.24 4.19
N ASP A 116 2.33 -19.13 2.90
CA ASP A 116 2.27 -20.30 2.04
C ASP A 116 3.68 -20.78 1.69
N LYS A 117 3.91 -22.08 1.75
CA LYS A 117 5.25 -22.64 1.60
C LYS A 117 5.78 -22.39 0.18
N GLY A 118 6.60 -21.37 0.01
CA GLY A 118 7.57 -21.38 -1.07
C GLY A 118 7.63 -20.18 -2.00
N TYR A 119 6.58 -19.45 -2.32
CA TYR A 119 6.62 -18.43 -3.38
C TYR A 119 5.91 -17.13 -3.05
N ASN A 120 5.97 -16.71 -1.79
CA ASN A 120 5.38 -15.43 -1.40
C ASN A 120 6.41 -14.31 -1.48
N TYR A 121 6.25 -13.43 -2.48
CA TYR A 121 7.17 -12.32 -2.75
C TYR A 121 6.97 -11.12 -1.84
N PHE A 122 5.81 -11.02 -1.21
CA PHE A 122 5.38 -9.84 -0.45
C PHE A 122 5.15 -10.13 1.04
N ALA A 123 5.36 -11.36 1.48
CA ALA A 123 5.18 -11.73 2.89
C ALA A 123 6.14 -10.94 3.79
N SER A 124 5.60 -9.95 4.46
CA SER A 124 6.36 -9.04 5.32
C SER A 124 5.55 -8.53 6.48
N VAL A 125 6.26 -8.17 7.54
CA VAL A 125 5.76 -7.27 8.58
C VAL A 125 6.49 -5.94 8.44
N TYR A 126 5.81 -4.84 8.68
CA TYR A 126 6.44 -3.52 8.61
C TYR A 126 5.96 -2.60 9.72
N GLY A 127 6.84 -1.69 10.09
CA GLY A 127 6.50 -0.52 10.89
C GLY A 127 6.68 0.73 10.06
N VAL A 128 5.73 1.66 10.13
CA VAL A 128 5.79 2.93 9.40
C VAL A 128 5.32 4.08 10.27
N ALA A 129 6.04 5.19 10.19
CA ALA A 129 5.68 6.46 10.80
C ALA A 129 5.42 7.51 9.71
N THR A 130 4.37 8.31 9.90
CA THR A 130 4.05 9.42 8.99
C THR A 130 3.76 10.68 9.81
N LYS A 131 4.39 11.78 9.42
CA LYS A 131 4.17 13.10 10.02
C LYS A 131 3.79 14.12 8.97
N SER A 132 2.70 14.84 9.23
CA SER A 132 2.21 15.92 8.36
C SER A 132 2.62 17.28 8.93
N PHE A 133 3.01 18.18 8.03
CA PHE A 133 3.36 19.54 8.31
C PHE A 133 2.51 20.47 7.45
N MET A 134 1.99 21.54 8.04
CA MET A 134 1.33 22.62 7.29
C MET A 134 2.35 23.72 7.02
N ILE A 135 2.55 24.06 5.76
CA ILE A 135 3.42 25.14 5.30
C ILE A 135 2.49 26.17 4.65
N GLY A 136 2.05 27.16 5.44
CA GLY A 136 0.90 27.98 5.06
C GLY A 136 -0.35 27.12 4.91
N GLU A 137 -0.97 27.17 3.76
CA GLU A 137 -2.15 26.34 3.43
C GLU A 137 -1.79 25.01 2.73
N HIS A 138 -0.52 24.77 2.44
CA HIS A 138 -0.04 23.55 1.79
C HIS A 138 0.24 22.46 2.83
N ARG A 139 0.01 21.20 2.44
CA ARG A 139 0.33 20.05 3.28
C ARG A 139 1.53 19.30 2.73
N LEU A 140 2.54 19.10 3.57
CA LEU A 140 3.68 18.23 3.34
C LEU A 140 3.59 17.06 4.32
N ALA A 141 3.69 15.82 3.86
CA ALA A 141 3.77 14.65 4.73
C ALA A 141 5.06 13.88 4.44
N ALA A 142 5.78 13.55 5.51
CA ALA A 142 6.98 12.72 5.47
C ALA A 142 6.66 11.35 6.08
N THR A 143 7.10 10.30 5.40
CA THR A 143 6.90 8.90 5.78
C THR A 143 8.24 8.19 5.83
N ALA A 144 8.46 7.38 6.85
CA ALA A 144 9.60 6.48 6.95
C ALA A 144 9.18 5.18 7.61
N GLY A 145 9.75 4.07 7.16
CA GLY A 145 9.42 2.75 7.68
C GLY A 145 10.47 1.70 7.35
N TYR A 146 10.20 0.50 7.84
CA TYR A 146 11.05 -0.65 7.62
C TYR A 146 10.20 -1.89 7.35
N TYR A 147 10.57 -2.65 6.32
CA TYR A 147 10.02 -3.96 6.02
C TYR A 147 10.91 -5.06 6.60
N TYR A 148 10.30 -5.99 7.30
CA TYR A 148 10.93 -7.23 7.72
C TYR A 148 10.26 -8.39 6.96
N PRO A 149 11.00 -9.10 6.07
CA PRO A 149 10.43 -10.19 5.29
C PRO A 149 10.13 -11.40 6.17
N LEU A 150 8.94 -11.95 6.04
CA LEU A 150 8.54 -13.20 6.71
C LEU A 150 9.06 -14.45 5.98
N SER A 151 9.36 -14.30 4.69
CA SER A 151 9.96 -15.35 3.87
C SER A 151 11.11 -14.75 3.08
N LYS A 152 12.33 -15.25 3.31
CA LYS A 152 13.50 -14.86 2.54
C LYS A 152 13.68 -15.83 1.39
N ASN A 153 13.32 -15.41 0.21
CA ASN A 153 13.64 -16.08 -1.04
C ASN A 153 14.39 -15.10 -1.98
N LYS A 154 14.90 -15.62 -3.08
CA LYS A 154 15.65 -14.81 -4.07
C LYS A 154 14.86 -13.61 -4.62
N TYR A 155 13.55 -13.61 -4.49
CA TYR A 155 12.64 -12.65 -5.10
C TYR A 155 11.84 -11.84 -4.08
N THR A 156 12.26 -11.82 -2.81
CA THR A 156 11.61 -11.01 -1.78
C THR A 156 11.72 -9.53 -2.15
N LEU A 157 10.56 -8.86 -2.29
CA LEU A 157 10.48 -7.47 -2.73
C LEU A 157 10.33 -6.47 -1.59
N GLN A 158 9.94 -6.94 -0.41
CA GLN A 158 9.71 -6.09 0.76
C GLN A 158 10.71 -6.43 1.86
N ASP A 159 11.89 -5.82 1.76
CA ASP A 159 12.98 -5.94 2.74
C ASP A 159 13.72 -4.61 2.85
N GLY A 160 13.96 -4.14 4.07
CA GLY A 160 14.76 -2.96 4.35
C GLY A 160 13.97 -1.67 4.58
N ILE A 161 14.71 -0.57 4.55
CA ILE A 161 14.19 0.78 4.81
C ILE A 161 13.41 1.28 3.59
N PHE A 162 12.32 1.96 3.83
CA PHE A 162 11.58 2.71 2.83
C PHE A 162 11.17 4.08 3.37
N GLY A 163 10.90 5.01 2.47
CA GLY A 163 10.47 6.35 2.85
C GLY A 163 9.91 7.14 1.69
N GLY A 164 9.25 8.23 2.01
CA GLY A 164 8.69 9.09 0.97
C GLY A 164 8.17 10.41 1.50
N LEU A 165 7.95 11.32 0.56
CA LEU A 165 7.37 12.64 0.78
C LEU A 165 6.12 12.79 -0.09
N SER A 166 5.09 13.39 0.47
CA SER A 166 3.86 13.71 -0.23
C SER A 166 3.54 15.19 -0.02
N TYR A 167 3.35 15.91 -1.10
CA TYR A 167 2.99 17.32 -1.11
C TYR A 167 1.60 17.51 -1.73
N THR A 168 0.72 18.19 -0.99
CA THR A 168 -0.64 18.55 -1.44
C THR A 168 -0.76 20.06 -1.48
N PRO A 169 -0.89 20.67 -2.67
CA PRO A 169 -1.04 22.12 -2.83
C PRO A 169 -2.44 22.56 -2.36
N SER A 170 -2.52 23.77 -1.79
CA SER A 170 -3.77 24.34 -1.28
C SER A 170 -4.80 24.62 -2.38
N PHE A 171 -4.33 25.01 -3.57
CA PHE A 171 -5.18 25.36 -4.71
C PHE A 171 -5.81 24.12 -5.38
N CYS A 172 -5.30 22.89 -5.11
CA CYS A 172 -5.83 21.65 -5.66
C CYS A 172 -5.70 20.52 -4.66
N LYS A 173 -6.59 20.46 -3.66
CA LYS A 173 -6.58 19.44 -2.59
C LYS A 173 -6.62 17.98 -3.06
N PRO A 174 -7.26 17.64 -4.22
CA PRO A 174 -7.18 16.27 -4.77
C PRO A 174 -5.82 15.91 -5.36
N LEU A 175 -4.97 16.89 -5.69
CA LEU A 175 -3.65 16.64 -6.24
C LEU A 175 -2.67 16.31 -5.11
N SER A 176 -1.90 15.24 -5.31
CA SER A 176 -0.78 14.89 -4.44
C SER A 176 0.44 14.55 -5.30
N ILE A 177 1.53 15.26 -5.05
CA ILE A 177 2.84 15.00 -5.68
C ILE A 177 3.64 14.16 -4.69
N MET A 178 4.16 13.02 -5.14
CA MET A 178 4.83 12.05 -4.28
C MET A 178 6.22 11.71 -4.78
N ALA A 179 7.14 11.50 -3.85
CA ALA A 179 8.47 10.94 -4.09
C ALA A 179 8.69 9.79 -3.10
N GLU A 180 9.15 8.65 -3.59
CA GLU A 180 9.30 7.40 -2.82
C GLU A 180 10.69 6.78 -3.03
N TYR A 181 11.19 6.13 -1.97
CA TYR A 181 12.40 5.32 -1.97
C TYR A 181 12.17 3.99 -1.27
#